data_96d7ca63b1b9ae3a1fcb51b087020bfb
#
_entry.id   96d7ca63b1b9ae3a1fcb51b087020bfb
#
_cell.length_a   1.000
_cell.length_b   1.000
_cell.length_c   1.000
_cell.angle_alpha   90.00
_cell.angle_beta   90.00
_cell.angle_gamma   90.00
#
_symmetry.space_group_name_H-M   'P 1'
#
loop_
_entity.id
_entity.type
_entity.pdbx_description
1 polymer ?
#
loop_
_entity_poly.entity_id
_entity_poly.type
_entity_poly.pdbx_seq_one_letter_code
_entity_poly.pdbx_strand_id
1 'polypeptide(L)'
;MTRRHIPAAIVALTLLTLGACRKPAVWSDPAAHKSGFVTANGIRLHYLDWGGSGPTLILIHGYRNNPHLFDDLAPAFTDRFRVIAYARRGHGQSEAKGPYDTATLTEDLRGLMDGLGIAKAHLAGFSMGGDEITAMAGAHPERVDRIVYLDAAYDWADPAFGPAFKAIPPIYMNPPATALKSLEAFRAYQRTVWFPGVSDASRYEAYIRDLVAVQPDGTVRPRMSDSVAQALANTLLMDRREYTEVHSPALAIYGETMLDVRNGGSARNTESLAWEQKYMAPFRLASLERVRRELPGVEVVNVPGTHMDFLFTSREQVVAAMRRFLSGS
;
A
#
# COMPACT_ATOMS: atom_id res chain seq x y z
N MET A 1 15.94 -20.64 -92.83
CA MET A 1 16.68 -20.23 -91.60
C MET A 1 15.66 -19.76 -90.59
N THR A 2 15.21 -20.66 -89.67
CA THR A 2 14.20 -20.42 -88.69
C THR A 2 14.86 -20.27 -87.33
N ARG A 3 14.80 -19.05 -86.72
CA ARG A 3 15.28 -18.79 -85.35
C ARG A 3 14.21 -19.24 -84.34
N ARG A 4 14.58 -20.16 -83.50
CA ARG A 4 13.77 -20.57 -82.32
C ARG A 4 13.96 -19.59 -81.17
N HIS A 5 12.90 -18.98 -80.70
CA HIS A 5 12.85 -18.23 -79.41
C HIS A 5 12.69 -19.15 -78.24
N ILE A 6 13.59 -19.03 -77.26
CA ILE A 6 13.49 -19.73 -75.96
C ILE A 6 12.83 -18.72 -75.02
N PRO A 7 11.75 -19.09 -74.28
CA PRO A 7 11.19 -18.20 -73.31
C PRO A 7 11.97 -18.28 -71.99
N ALA A 8 12.30 -17.10 -71.45
CA ALA A 8 12.92 -16.95 -70.10
C ALA A 8 11.91 -17.21 -69.04
N ALA A 9 12.16 -18.22 -68.19
CA ALA A 9 11.38 -18.51 -66.97
C ALA A 9 11.79 -17.53 -65.88
N ILE A 10 10.84 -16.70 -65.45
CA ILE A 10 10.99 -15.83 -64.26
C ILE A 10 10.76 -16.70 -63.01
N VAL A 11 11.83 -16.96 -62.25
CA VAL A 11 11.74 -17.58 -60.91
C VAL A 11 11.42 -16.49 -59.91
N ALA A 12 10.17 -16.44 -59.42
CA ALA A 12 9.77 -15.57 -58.35
C ALA A 12 10.28 -16.14 -57.01
N LEU A 13 11.28 -15.50 -56.43
CA LEU A 13 11.81 -15.83 -55.11
C LEU A 13 10.90 -15.24 -54.05
N THR A 14 10.02 -16.05 -53.45
CA THR A 14 9.16 -15.63 -52.35
C THR A 14 10.00 -15.61 -51.07
N LEU A 15 10.37 -14.42 -50.61
CA LEU A 15 10.98 -14.21 -49.29
C LEU A 15 9.92 -14.42 -48.22
N LEU A 16 9.94 -15.60 -47.58
CA LEU A 16 9.23 -15.84 -46.33
C LEU A 16 9.94 -15.03 -45.24
N THR A 17 9.36 -13.88 -44.86
CA THR A 17 9.75 -13.19 -43.64
C THR A 17 9.26 -14.01 -42.44
N LEU A 18 10.14 -14.77 -41.81
CA LEU A 18 9.94 -15.34 -40.51
C LEU A 18 9.76 -14.19 -39.49
N GLY A 19 8.52 -13.85 -39.20
CA GLY A 19 8.17 -12.98 -38.11
C GLY A 19 8.68 -13.58 -36.80
N ALA A 20 9.84 -13.09 -36.32
CA ALA A 20 10.34 -13.46 -35.02
C ALA A 20 9.29 -13.08 -34.00
N CYS A 21 8.62 -14.06 -33.40
CA CYS A 21 7.73 -13.91 -32.28
C CYS A 21 8.58 -13.38 -31.11
N ARG A 22 8.71 -12.04 -31.01
CA ARG A 22 9.35 -11.40 -29.85
C ARG A 22 8.49 -11.77 -28.64
N LYS A 23 9.02 -12.59 -27.75
CA LYS A 23 8.42 -12.76 -26.44
C LYS A 23 8.23 -11.34 -25.85
N PRO A 24 7.03 -11.03 -25.32
CA PRO A 24 6.84 -9.73 -24.70
C PRO A 24 7.90 -9.55 -23.61
N ALA A 25 8.52 -8.37 -23.58
CA ALA A 25 9.52 -8.06 -22.57
C ALA A 25 8.91 -8.29 -21.19
N VAL A 26 9.60 -9.08 -20.37
CA VAL A 26 9.18 -9.28 -18.97
C VAL A 26 9.29 -7.92 -18.28
N TRP A 27 8.20 -7.44 -17.73
CA TRP A 27 8.21 -6.20 -16.98
C TRP A 27 9.18 -6.32 -15.79
N SER A 28 10.01 -5.34 -15.59
CA SER A 28 10.87 -5.19 -14.42
C SER A 28 10.45 -3.94 -13.65
N ASP A 29 10.53 -4.03 -12.33
CA ASP A 29 10.28 -2.88 -11.47
C ASP A 29 11.36 -1.81 -11.69
N PRO A 30 10.98 -0.56 -12.06
CA PRO A 30 11.94 0.51 -12.25
C PRO A 30 12.35 1.20 -10.95
N ALA A 31 11.68 0.89 -9.82
CA ALA A 31 11.96 1.54 -8.54
C ALA A 31 13.36 1.18 -8.02
N ALA A 32 14.05 2.20 -7.49
CA ALA A 32 15.44 2.07 -7.04
C ALA A 32 15.50 1.49 -5.61
N HIS A 33 14.99 0.29 -5.42
CA HIS A 33 15.11 -0.45 -4.16
C HIS A 33 15.74 -1.82 -4.38
N LYS A 34 16.25 -2.40 -3.29
CA LYS A 34 16.60 -3.83 -3.22
C LYS A 34 15.41 -4.59 -2.68
N SER A 35 15.12 -5.73 -3.26
CA SER A 35 14.10 -6.66 -2.78
C SER A 35 14.78 -7.82 -2.05
N GLY A 36 14.28 -8.19 -0.88
CA GLY A 36 14.85 -9.26 -0.08
C GLY A 36 13.82 -9.97 0.78
N PHE A 37 14.29 -11.03 1.45
CA PHE A 37 13.49 -11.80 2.39
C PHE A 37 14.23 -11.97 3.70
N VAL A 38 13.46 -11.95 4.80
CA VAL A 38 13.95 -12.27 6.14
C VAL A 38 13.02 -13.27 6.80
N THR A 39 13.55 -14.22 7.55
CA THR A 39 12.73 -15.10 8.40
C THR A 39 12.54 -14.40 9.74
N ALA A 40 11.30 -14.11 10.08
CA ALA A 40 10.91 -13.44 11.30
C ALA A 40 9.67 -14.12 11.88
N ASN A 41 9.61 -14.31 13.18
CA ASN A 41 8.46 -14.88 13.89
C ASN A 41 7.91 -16.17 13.21
N GLY A 42 8.81 -17.02 12.70
CA GLY A 42 8.49 -18.33 12.08
C GLY A 42 7.89 -18.26 10.69
N ILE A 43 7.96 -17.12 10.01
CA ILE A 43 7.55 -16.95 8.60
C ILE A 43 8.59 -16.19 7.80
N ARG A 44 8.50 -16.30 6.47
CA ARG A 44 9.32 -15.55 5.54
C ARG A 44 8.62 -14.25 5.16
N LEU A 45 9.20 -13.10 5.51
CA LEU A 45 8.73 -11.77 5.17
C LEU A 45 9.52 -11.19 4.00
N HIS A 46 8.83 -10.65 3.03
CA HIS A 46 9.40 -9.89 1.93
C HIS A 46 9.57 -8.43 2.34
N TYR A 47 10.69 -7.81 1.97
CA TYR A 47 10.93 -6.39 2.20
C TYR A 47 11.57 -5.71 1.00
N LEU A 48 11.40 -4.40 0.94
CA LEU A 48 12.04 -3.47 -0.01
C LEU A 48 12.93 -2.52 0.80
N ASP A 49 14.16 -2.31 0.33
CA ASP A 49 15.16 -1.45 0.96
C ASP A 49 15.66 -0.43 -0.08
N TRP A 50 15.26 0.82 0.06
CA TRP A 50 15.72 1.93 -0.80
C TRP A 50 17.11 2.41 -0.42
N GLY A 51 17.74 1.82 0.59
CA GLY A 51 19.03 2.26 1.07
C GLY A 51 18.94 3.57 1.86
N GLY A 52 19.98 4.38 1.74
CA GLY A 52 20.18 5.59 2.52
C GLY A 52 21.08 5.33 3.73
N SER A 53 21.41 6.40 4.47
CA SER A 53 22.29 6.38 5.64
C SER A 53 21.63 7.11 6.81
N GLY A 54 21.98 6.74 8.04
CA GLY A 54 21.41 7.32 9.25
C GLY A 54 20.39 6.41 9.94
N PRO A 55 19.50 6.96 10.78
CA PRO A 55 18.46 6.18 11.46
C PRO A 55 17.56 5.46 10.46
N THR A 56 17.01 4.31 10.86
CA THR A 56 16.10 3.56 9.98
C THR A 56 14.68 4.13 10.06
N LEU A 57 14.05 4.30 8.90
CA LEU A 57 12.61 4.56 8.75
C LEU A 57 11.95 3.32 8.15
N ILE A 58 11.03 2.70 8.88
CA ILE A 58 10.25 1.55 8.40
C ILE A 58 8.84 2.03 8.04
N LEU A 59 8.44 1.77 6.79
CA LEU A 59 7.12 2.08 6.24
C LEU A 59 6.25 0.82 6.25
N ILE A 60 5.06 0.90 6.83
CA ILE A 60 4.17 -0.24 7.04
C ILE A 60 2.84 0.03 6.35
N HIS A 61 2.52 -0.78 5.36
CA HIS A 61 1.30 -0.63 4.54
C HIS A 61 0.02 -1.09 5.27
N GLY A 62 -1.13 -0.74 4.73
CA GLY A 62 -2.45 -1.07 5.27
C GLY A 62 -3.03 -2.42 4.82
N TYR A 63 -4.30 -2.60 5.14
CA TYR A 63 -5.11 -3.76 4.75
C TYR A 63 -5.18 -3.90 3.22
N ARG A 64 -4.91 -5.11 2.70
CA ARG A 64 -4.90 -5.43 1.26
C ARG A 64 -3.93 -4.59 0.42
N ASN A 65 -2.93 -3.98 1.04
CA ASN A 65 -1.88 -3.26 0.32
C ASN A 65 -0.59 -4.09 0.24
N ASN A 66 0.49 -3.48 -0.23
CA ASN A 66 1.82 -4.06 -0.28
C ASN A 66 2.88 -2.96 -0.18
N PRO A 67 4.17 -3.28 0.01
CA PRO A 67 5.22 -2.28 0.25
C PRO A 67 5.49 -1.35 -0.94
N HIS A 68 5.14 -1.73 -2.17
CA HIS A 68 5.26 -0.86 -3.34
C HIS A 68 4.34 0.38 -3.30
N LEU A 69 3.39 0.45 -2.35
CA LEU A 69 2.65 1.67 -2.06
C LEU A 69 3.57 2.86 -1.78
N PHE A 70 4.77 2.59 -1.31
CA PHE A 70 5.74 3.60 -0.89
C PHE A 70 6.83 3.88 -1.92
N ASP A 71 6.81 3.28 -3.12
CA ASP A 71 7.84 3.46 -4.15
C ASP A 71 8.04 4.93 -4.54
N ASP A 72 6.95 5.70 -4.58
CA ASP A 72 7.00 7.13 -4.87
C ASP A 72 7.41 7.98 -3.66
N LEU A 73 7.10 7.54 -2.44
CA LEU A 73 7.33 8.30 -1.21
C LEU A 73 8.73 8.06 -0.64
N ALA A 74 9.17 6.81 -0.57
CA ALA A 74 10.38 6.37 0.13
C ALA A 74 11.67 7.06 -0.33
N PRO A 75 11.92 7.28 -1.64
CA PRO A 75 13.12 7.97 -2.11
C PRO A 75 13.34 9.36 -1.52
N ALA A 76 12.26 10.04 -1.12
CA ALA A 76 12.34 11.37 -0.52
C ALA A 76 13.01 11.40 0.87
N PHE A 77 13.33 10.27 1.45
CA PHE A 77 13.91 10.18 2.79
C PHE A 77 15.32 9.57 2.81
N THR A 78 15.79 9.01 1.70
CA THR A 78 17.07 8.26 1.64
C THR A 78 18.31 9.11 1.84
N ASP A 79 18.21 10.41 1.74
CA ASP A 79 19.28 11.36 2.05
C ASP A 79 19.60 11.47 3.55
N ARG A 80 18.66 11.06 4.44
CA ARG A 80 18.81 11.17 5.90
C ARG A 80 18.53 9.89 6.66
N PHE A 81 17.83 8.93 6.03
CA PHE A 81 17.37 7.70 6.66
C PHE A 81 17.70 6.48 5.79
N ARG A 82 17.97 5.34 6.40
CA ARG A 82 17.81 4.07 5.70
C ARG A 82 16.31 3.78 5.64
N VAL A 83 15.75 3.65 4.44
CA VAL A 83 14.29 3.49 4.25
C VAL A 83 13.96 2.07 3.85
N ILE A 84 13.08 1.43 4.60
CA ILE A 84 12.62 0.06 4.39
C ILE A 84 11.10 0.03 4.42
N ALA A 85 10.49 -0.79 3.59
CA ALA A 85 9.11 -1.22 3.76
C ALA A 85 9.05 -2.74 3.65
N TYR A 86 8.06 -3.38 4.29
CA TYR A 86 7.90 -4.82 4.19
C TYR A 86 6.46 -5.20 3.87
N ALA A 87 6.30 -6.32 3.19
CA ALA A 87 5.02 -6.94 3.01
C ALA A 87 4.64 -7.63 4.32
N ARG A 88 3.56 -7.17 4.95
CA ARG A 88 3.02 -7.76 6.17
C ARG A 88 2.62 -9.22 5.91
N ARG A 89 2.58 -10.04 6.95
CA ARG A 89 2.07 -11.43 6.91
C ARG A 89 0.80 -11.54 6.05
N GLY A 90 0.79 -12.48 5.09
CA GLY A 90 -0.34 -12.68 4.18
C GLY A 90 -0.52 -11.67 3.05
N HIS A 91 0.41 -10.71 2.91
CA HIS A 91 0.39 -9.71 1.83
C HIS A 91 1.56 -9.90 0.86
N GLY A 92 1.38 -9.43 -0.37
CA GLY A 92 2.42 -9.41 -1.40
C GLY A 92 3.12 -10.74 -1.55
N GLN A 93 4.45 -10.75 -1.35
CA GLN A 93 5.29 -11.96 -1.45
C GLN A 93 5.63 -12.56 -0.08
N SER A 94 5.11 -12.04 1.01
CA SER A 94 5.27 -12.62 2.34
C SER A 94 4.41 -13.86 2.53
N GLU A 95 4.87 -14.75 3.40
CA GLU A 95 4.18 -16.01 3.69
C GLU A 95 2.80 -15.75 4.35
N ALA A 96 1.80 -16.53 3.94
CA ALA A 96 0.43 -16.45 4.42
C ALA A 96 0.14 -17.57 5.44
N LYS A 97 0.61 -17.37 6.67
CA LYS A 97 0.41 -18.32 7.79
C LYS A 97 -0.07 -17.54 9.00
N GLY A 98 -1.23 -17.93 9.55
CA GLY A 98 -1.79 -17.30 10.77
C GLY A 98 -0.96 -17.59 12.03
N PRO A 99 -1.32 -16.99 13.14
CA PRO A 99 -2.43 -16.05 13.32
C PRO A 99 -2.17 -14.68 12.71
N TYR A 100 -3.20 -13.81 12.64
CA TYR A 100 -3.13 -12.48 12.04
C TYR A 100 -3.53 -11.34 13.00
N ASP A 101 -3.56 -11.64 14.32
CA ASP A 101 -3.82 -10.64 15.37
C ASP A 101 -2.70 -9.60 15.46
N THR A 102 -3.01 -8.45 16.04
CA THR A 102 -2.08 -7.33 16.14
C THR A 102 -0.80 -7.69 16.90
N ALA A 103 -0.89 -8.52 17.95
CA ALA A 103 0.28 -8.96 18.70
C ALA A 103 1.24 -9.79 17.82
N THR A 104 0.70 -10.74 17.05
CA THR A 104 1.49 -11.52 16.08
C THR A 104 2.14 -10.64 15.02
N LEU A 105 1.40 -9.66 14.46
CA LEU A 105 1.91 -8.74 13.46
C LEU A 105 3.01 -7.82 14.03
N THR A 106 2.88 -7.43 15.30
CA THR A 106 3.91 -6.66 16.02
C THR A 106 5.19 -7.46 16.20
N GLU A 107 5.09 -8.76 16.55
CA GLU A 107 6.24 -9.64 16.66
C GLU A 107 6.89 -9.93 15.29
N ASP A 108 6.12 -9.90 14.19
CA ASP A 108 6.70 -9.93 12.84
C ASP A 108 7.57 -8.71 12.56
N LEU A 109 7.09 -7.51 12.91
CA LEU A 109 7.85 -6.27 12.78
C LEU A 109 9.11 -6.29 13.65
N ARG A 110 9.00 -6.74 14.90
CA ARG A 110 10.16 -6.90 15.79
C ARG A 110 11.18 -7.87 15.21
N GLY A 111 10.71 -9.04 14.75
CA GLY A 111 11.57 -10.05 14.13
C GLY A 111 12.19 -9.60 12.80
N LEU A 112 11.48 -8.79 11.99
CA LEU A 112 12.04 -8.13 10.81
C LEU A 112 13.22 -7.22 11.20
N MET A 113 13.02 -6.39 12.23
CA MET A 113 14.06 -5.50 12.73
C MET A 113 15.30 -6.29 13.21
N ASP A 114 15.09 -7.36 13.96
CA ASP A 114 16.16 -8.24 14.45
C ASP A 114 16.93 -8.89 13.28
N GLY A 115 16.22 -9.45 12.30
CA GLY A 115 16.79 -10.09 11.13
C GLY A 115 17.58 -9.15 10.20
N LEU A 116 17.24 -7.84 10.23
CA LEU A 116 17.94 -6.80 9.47
C LEU A 116 18.96 -6.01 10.29
N GLY A 117 19.20 -6.40 11.56
CA GLY A 117 20.14 -5.74 12.46
C GLY A 117 19.74 -4.33 12.87
N ILE A 118 18.42 -4.05 12.94
CA ILE A 118 17.87 -2.73 13.27
C ILE A 118 17.52 -2.73 14.76
N ALA A 119 18.35 -2.08 15.57
CA ALA A 119 18.12 -1.98 17.00
C ALA A 119 16.93 -1.06 17.35
N LYS A 120 16.81 0.07 16.64
CA LYS A 120 15.76 1.08 16.85
C LYS A 120 15.39 1.73 15.52
N ALA A 121 14.11 2.09 15.32
CA ALA A 121 13.64 2.72 14.09
C ALA A 121 12.58 3.79 14.33
N HIS A 122 12.45 4.72 13.38
CA HIS A 122 11.21 5.46 13.17
C HIS A 122 10.22 4.56 12.44
N LEU A 123 8.95 4.58 12.80
CA LEU A 123 7.91 3.78 12.19
C LEU A 123 6.86 4.69 11.55
N ALA A 124 6.48 4.41 10.31
CA ALA A 124 5.39 5.11 9.64
C ALA A 124 4.37 4.08 9.14
N GLY A 125 3.17 4.10 9.73
CA GLY A 125 2.09 3.15 9.42
C GLY A 125 0.99 3.81 8.62
N PHE A 126 0.64 3.21 7.48
CA PHE A 126 -0.50 3.60 6.68
C PHE A 126 -1.72 2.75 7.05
N SER A 127 -2.88 3.39 7.29
CA SER A 127 -4.14 2.67 7.51
C SER A 127 -4.03 1.64 8.65
N MET A 128 -4.31 0.37 8.40
CA MET A 128 -4.10 -0.73 9.35
C MET A 128 -2.64 -0.87 9.83
N GLY A 129 -1.65 -0.36 9.09
CA GLY A 129 -0.26 -0.31 9.59
C GLY A 129 -0.10 0.54 10.85
N GLY A 130 -1.07 1.41 11.13
CA GLY A 130 -1.15 2.16 12.38
C GLY A 130 -1.39 1.29 13.62
N ASP A 131 -2.04 0.13 13.48
CA ASP A 131 -2.23 -0.82 14.59
C ASP A 131 -0.89 -1.39 15.04
N GLU A 132 -0.06 -1.82 14.08
CA GLU A 132 1.26 -2.36 14.38
C GLU A 132 2.22 -1.32 14.99
N ILE A 133 2.27 -0.08 14.44
CA ILE A 133 3.17 0.93 15.02
C ILE A 133 2.74 1.36 16.42
N THR A 134 1.42 1.40 16.69
CA THR A 134 0.89 1.69 18.03
C THR A 134 1.26 0.57 19.00
N ALA A 135 0.99 -0.68 18.64
CA ALA A 135 1.31 -1.84 19.46
C ALA A 135 2.81 -2.01 19.68
N MET A 136 3.63 -1.77 18.63
CA MET A 136 5.10 -1.82 18.73
C MET A 136 5.63 -0.74 19.68
N ALA A 137 5.08 0.48 19.61
CA ALA A 137 5.51 1.58 20.47
C ALA A 137 5.11 1.37 21.95
N GLY A 138 3.98 0.68 22.20
CA GLY A 138 3.56 0.31 23.56
C GLY A 138 4.34 -0.88 24.12
N ALA A 139 4.46 -1.97 23.36
CA ALA A 139 5.07 -3.21 23.81
C ALA A 139 6.61 -3.17 23.82
N HIS A 140 7.23 -2.42 22.89
CA HIS A 140 8.68 -2.36 22.70
C HIS A 140 9.17 -0.91 22.54
N PRO A 141 8.94 -0.02 23.53
CA PRO A 141 9.24 1.42 23.39
C PRO A 141 10.74 1.69 23.14
N GLU A 142 11.63 0.82 23.61
CA GLU A 142 13.07 0.91 23.37
C GLU A 142 13.46 0.72 21.89
N ARG A 143 12.58 0.09 21.10
CA ARG A 143 12.78 -0.20 19.67
C ARG A 143 12.22 0.90 18.77
N VAL A 144 11.41 1.83 19.32
CA VAL A 144 10.69 2.85 18.55
C VAL A 144 11.18 4.24 18.93
N ASP A 145 11.60 5.02 17.93
CA ASP A 145 12.07 6.39 18.14
C ASP A 145 10.95 7.41 17.99
N ARG A 146 10.31 7.45 16.81
CA ARG A 146 9.16 8.29 16.49
C ARG A 146 8.15 7.51 15.68
N ILE A 147 6.88 7.86 15.77
CA ILE A 147 5.83 7.21 14.98
C ILE A 147 5.09 8.24 14.12
N VAL A 148 4.74 7.82 12.90
CA VAL A 148 3.97 8.61 11.95
C VAL A 148 2.75 7.79 11.50
N TYR A 149 1.58 8.33 11.73
CA TYR A 149 0.32 7.79 11.23
C TYR A 149 -0.01 8.42 9.88
N LEU A 150 -0.02 7.61 8.83
CA LEU A 150 -0.39 8.03 7.47
C LEU A 150 -1.86 7.64 7.22
N ASP A 151 -2.77 8.56 7.51
CA ASP A 151 -4.23 8.36 7.59
C ASP A 151 -4.58 7.08 8.36
N ALA A 152 -3.98 6.97 9.54
CA ALA A 152 -3.88 5.73 10.28
C ALA A 152 -4.12 5.88 11.79
N ALA A 153 -4.29 7.10 12.31
CA ALA A 153 -4.55 7.30 13.73
C ALA A 153 -6.05 7.17 14.05
N TYR A 154 -6.61 6.03 13.65
CA TYR A 154 -7.99 5.61 13.92
C TYR A 154 -7.97 4.34 14.78
N ASP A 155 -8.90 4.20 15.72
CA ASP A 155 -9.18 2.91 16.34
C ASP A 155 -10.28 2.21 15.53
N TRP A 156 -9.88 1.36 14.59
CA TRP A 156 -10.82 0.65 13.73
C TRP A 156 -11.72 -0.34 14.49
N ALA A 157 -11.31 -0.74 15.69
CA ALA A 157 -12.11 -1.58 16.58
C ALA A 157 -13.11 -0.77 17.44
N ASP A 158 -13.16 0.56 17.28
CA ASP A 158 -14.21 1.36 17.90
C ASP A 158 -15.59 0.92 17.38
N PRO A 159 -16.56 0.70 18.27
CA PRO A 159 -17.91 0.27 17.87
C PRO A 159 -18.58 1.18 16.82
N ALA A 160 -18.21 2.46 16.76
CA ALA A 160 -18.71 3.38 15.74
C ALA A 160 -18.23 3.04 14.32
N PHE A 161 -17.09 2.36 14.16
CA PHE A 161 -16.56 2.00 12.84
C PHE A 161 -17.19 0.74 12.25
N GLY A 162 -17.62 -0.22 13.06
CA GLY A 162 -18.20 -1.48 12.57
C GLY A 162 -19.36 -1.30 11.57
N PRO A 163 -20.35 -0.41 11.83
CA PRO A 163 -21.39 -0.06 10.87
C PRO A 163 -20.85 0.58 9.59
N ALA A 164 -19.82 1.44 9.68
CA ALA A 164 -19.16 2.06 8.54
C ALA A 164 -18.51 1.00 7.63
N PHE A 165 -17.75 0.08 8.24
CA PHE A 165 -17.08 -1.00 7.51
C PHE A 165 -18.07 -1.92 6.77
N LYS A 166 -19.22 -2.24 7.40
CA LYS A 166 -20.27 -3.05 6.77
C LYS A 166 -20.99 -2.32 5.63
N ALA A 167 -21.07 -1.00 5.72
CA ALA A 167 -21.79 -0.16 4.74
C ALA A 167 -20.88 0.42 3.64
N ILE A 168 -19.59 0.09 3.64
CA ILE A 168 -18.67 0.56 2.60
C ILE A 168 -19.13 0.06 1.23
N PRO A 169 -19.18 0.92 0.19
CA PRO A 169 -19.63 0.49 -1.13
C PRO A 169 -18.81 -0.71 -1.63
N PRO A 170 -19.47 -1.79 -2.13
CA PRO A 170 -18.82 -3.06 -2.44
C PRO A 170 -17.63 -2.96 -3.41
N ILE A 171 -17.64 -1.95 -4.30
CA ILE A 171 -16.55 -1.71 -5.26
C ILE A 171 -15.21 -1.41 -4.58
N TYR A 172 -15.21 -0.88 -3.35
CA TYR A 172 -13.99 -0.64 -2.58
C TYR A 172 -13.50 -1.88 -1.84
N MET A 173 -14.38 -2.85 -1.60
CA MET A 173 -13.99 -4.08 -0.88
C MET A 173 -13.50 -5.18 -1.82
N ASN A 174 -14.16 -5.33 -2.98
CA ASN A 174 -13.83 -6.39 -3.92
C ASN A 174 -13.83 -5.87 -5.36
N PRO A 175 -12.77 -6.15 -6.15
CA PRO A 175 -12.78 -5.83 -7.56
C PRO A 175 -13.90 -6.60 -8.26
N PRO A 176 -14.70 -5.96 -9.14
CA PRO A 176 -15.70 -6.66 -9.91
C PRO A 176 -15.06 -7.68 -10.86
N ALA A 177 -15.81 -8.73 -11.24
CA ALA A 177 -15.31 -9.77 -12.14
C ALA A 177 -14.77 -9.21 -13.47
N THR A 178 -15.32 -8.10 -13.93
CA THR A 178 -14.83 -7.39 -15.14
C THR A 178 -13.40 -6.85 -14.96
N ALA A 179 -13.03 -6.44 -13.77
CA ALA A 179 -11.68 -5.96 -13.47
C ALA A 179 -10.65 -7.12 -13.42
N LEU A 180 -11.08 -8.34 -13.17
CA LEU A 180 -10.21 -9.51 -13.08
C LEU A 180 -9.95 -10.20 -14.43
N LYS A 181 -10.54 -9.70 -15.52
CA LYS A 181 -10.36 -10.28 -16.87
C LYS A 181 -8.96 -10.10 -17.44
N SER A 182 -8.23 -9.09 -17.00
CA SER A 182 -6.84 -8.85 -17.42
C SER A 182 -6.14 -7.88 -16.46
N LEU A 183 -4.81 -7.83 -16.51
CA LEU A 183 -4.04 -6.85 -15.77
C LEU A 183 -4.40 -5.41 -16.18
N GLU A 184 -4.71 -5.16 -17.45
CA GLU A 184 -5.15 -3.85 -17.93
C GLU A 184 -6.50 -3.44 -17.33
N ALA A 185 -7.47 -4.35 -17.31
CA ALA A 185 -8.77 -4.10 -16.67
C ALA A 185 -8.62 -3.86 -15.15
N PHE A 186 -7.70 -4.57 -14.50
CA PHE A 186 -7.40 -4.37 -13.08
C PHE A 186 -6.74 -2.99 -12.84
N ARG A 187 -5.82 -2.55 -13.69
CA ARG A 187 -5.25 -1.19 -13.64
C ARG A 187 -6.33 -0.11 -13.79
N ALA A 188 -7.24 -0.29 -14.75
CA ALA A 188 -8.34 0.65 -14.95
C ALA A 188 -9.23 0.74 -13.71
N TYR A 189 -9.52 -0.39 -13.07
CA TYR A 189 -10.25 -0.43 -11.80
C TYR A 189 -9.48 0.33 -10.69
N GLN A 190 -8.20 0.03 -10.48
CA GLN A 190 -7.37 0.68 -9.47
C GLN A 190 -7.30 2.19 -9.67
N ARG A 191 -7.03 2.63 -10.91
CA ARG A 191 -6.99 4.06 -11.27
C ARG A 191 -8.32 4.76 -10.99
N THR A 192 -9.43 4.11 -11.30
CA THR A 192 -10.75 4.73 -11.18
C THR A 192 -11.26 4.74 -9.75
N VAL A 193 -10.97 3.72 -8.97
CA VAL A 193 -11.55 3.51 -7.63
C VAL A 193 -10.62 4.01 -6.52
N TRP A 194 -9.32 3.67 -6.61
CA TRP A 194 -8.38 3.91 -5.52
C TRP A 194 -7.42 5.07 -5.76
N PHE A 195 -7.09 5.37 -7.02
CA PHE A 195 -6.13 6.42 -7.38
C PHE A 195 -6.70 7.45 -8.37
N PRO A 196 -7.97 7.92 -8.18
CA PRO A 196 -8.61 8.80 -9.16
C PRO A 196 -7.93 10.16 -9.31
N GLY A 197 -7.17 10.61 -8.29
CA GLY A 197 -6.40 11.85 -8.31
C GLY A 197 -5.00 11.72 -8.90
N VAL A 198 -4.54 10.49 -9.22
CA VAL A 198 -3.17 10.25 -9.69
C VAL A 198 -3.17 10.06 -11.21
N SER A 199 -2.72 11.07 -11.94
CA SER A 199 -2.70 11.05 -13.42
C SER A 199 -1.63 10.12 -14.00
N ASP A 200 -0.45 10.07 -13.38
CA ASP A 200 0.66 9.21 -13.79
C ASP A 200 0.58 7.84 -13.10
N ALA A 201 0.04 6.86 -13.82
CA ALA A 201 -0.12 5.50 -13.32
C ALA A 201 1.22 4.75 -13.12
N SER A 202 2.32 5.23 -13.71
CA SER A 202 3.64 4.61 -13.51
C SER A 202 4.09 4.66 -12.05
N ARG A 203 3.64 5.66 -11.29
CA ARG A 203 3.97 5.86 -9.88
C ARG A 203 3.45 4.75 -8.94
N TYR A 204 2.48 3.95 -9.37
CA TYR A 204 1.93 2.84 -8.60
C TYR A 204 1.80 1.53 -9.40
N GLU A 205 2.52 1.40 -10.52
CA GLU A 205 2.45 0.20 -11.38
C GLU A 205 2.98 -1.06 -10.67
N ALA A 206 4.11 -0.96 -9.95
CA ALA A 206 4.66 -2.06 -9.17
C ALA A 206 3.68 -2.51 -8.07
N TYR A 207 3.05 -1.55 -7.40
CA TYR A 207 2.00 -1.80 -6.41
C TYR A 207 0.85 -2.61 -7.00
N ILE A 208 0.32 -2.21 -8.17
CA ILE A 208 -0.78 -2.95 -8.83
C ILE A 208 -0.36 -4.38 -9.19
N ARG A 209 0.84 -4.55 -9.73
CA ARG A 209 1.34 -5.87 -10.13
C ARG A 209 1.55 -6.81 -8.97
N ASP A 210 1.93 -6.30 -7.81
CA ASP A 210 2.12 -7.10 -6.61
C ASP A 210 0.80 -7.43 -5.88
N LEU A 211 -0.31 -6.76 -6.22
CA LEU A 211 -1.65 -7.12 -5.70
C LEU A 211 -2.22 -8.38 -6.32
N VAL A 212 -1.83 -8.72 -7.57
CA VAL A 212 -2.44 -9.80 -8.34
C VAL A 212 -1.40 -10.73 -8.97
N ALA A 213 -1.82 -11.96 -9.24
CA ALA A 213 -1.09 -12.92 -10.06
C ALA A 213 -1.78 -13.06 -11.42
N VAL A 214 -1.02 -12.86 -12.51
CA VAL A 214 -1.51 -13.11 -13.87
C VAL A 214 -1.56 -14.62 -14.10
N GLN A 215 -2.70 -15.11 -14.57
CA GLN A 215 -2.94 -16.52 -14.86
C GLN A 215 -2.53 -16.85 -16.31
N PRO A 216 -2.34 -18.16 -16.65
CA PRO A 216 -1.98 -18.56 -18.01
C PRO A 216 -2.99 -18.14 -19.10
N ASP A 217 -4.26 -17.96 -18.74
CA ASP A 217 -5.34 -17.49 -19.64
C ASP A 217 -5.41 -15.96 -19.77
N GLY A 218 -4.47 -15.24 -19.12
CA GLY A 218 -4.41 -13.78 -19.12
C GLY A 218 -5.30 -13.09 -18.08
N THR A 219 -6.15 -13.82 -17.38
CA THR A 219 -6.91 -13.28 -16.25
C THR A 219 -6.01 -12.96 -15.08
N VAL A 220 -6.50 -12.21 -14.09
CA VAL A 220 -5.75 -11.93 -12.87
C VAL A 220 -6.52 -12.42 -11.64
N ARG A 221 -5.77 -12.86 -10.63
CA ARG A 221 -6.29 -13.28 -9.34
C ARG A 221 -5.60 -12.49 -8.22
N PRO A 222 -6.33 -11.96 -7.24
CA PRO A 222 -5.72 -11.37 -6.05
C PRO A 222 -4.73 -12.35 -5.40
N ARG A 223 -3.57 -11.86 -4.96
CA ARG A 223 -2.58 -12.72 -4.24
C ARG A 223 -3.07 -13.07 -2.85
N MET A 224 -3.70 -12.11 -2.17
CA MET A 224 -4.32 -12.37 -0.87
C MET A 224 -5.56 -13.24 -1.05
N SER A 225 -5.66 -14.35 -0.32
CA SER A 225 -6.87 -15.18 -0.29
C SER A 225 -7.97 -14.53 0.53
N ASP A 226 -9.23 -14.90 0.25
CA ASP A 226 -10.38 -14.38 1.01
C ASP A 226 -10.32 -14.75 2.49
N SER A 227 -9.78 -15.92 2.84
CA SER A 227 -9.60 -16.35 4.23
C SER A 227 -8.60 -15.49 4.99
N VAL A 228 -7.49 -15.09 4.36
CA VAL A 228 -6.50 -14.17 4.94
C VAL A 228 -7.12 -12.78 5.07
N ALA A 229 -7.80 -12.30 4.02
CA ALA A 229 -8.48 -11.02 4.05
C ALA A 229 -9.53 -10.95 5.17
N GLN A 230 -10.33 -12.01 5.37
CA GLN A 230 -11.30 -12.08 6.46
C GLN A 230 -10.64 -12.08 7.84
N ALA A 231 -9.55 -12.84 8.01
CA ALA A 231 -8.81 -12.88 9.27
C ALA A 231 -8.26 -11.50 9.65
N LEU A 232 -7.64 -10.79 8.68
CA LEU A 232 -7.13 -9.43 8.89
C LEU A 232 -8.25 -8.40 9.12
N ALA A 233 -9.42 -8.56 8.47
CA ALA A 233 -10.57 -7.70 8.73
C ALA A 233 -11.13 -7.92 10.14
N ASN A 234 -11.12 -9.15 10.63
CA ASN A 234 -11.51 -9.44 12.03
C ASN A 234 -10.54 -8.77 13.02
N THR A 235 -9.23 -8.89 12.79
CA THR A 235 -8.21 -8.20 13.60
C THR A 235 -8.45 -6.69 13.62
N LEU A 236 -8.63 -6.08 12.45
CA LEU A 236 -8.91 -4.64 12.32
C LEU A 236 -10.11 -4.20 13.15
N LEU A 237 -11.17 -5.01 13.21
CA LEU A 237 -12.44 -4.68 13.87
C LEU A 237 -12.51 -5.11 15.34
N MET A 238 -11.52 -5.87 15.84
CA MET A 238 -11.55 -6.45 17.18
C MET A 238 -10.41 -6.00 18.07
N ASP A 239 -9.23 -5.75 17.48
CA ASP A 239 -8.04 -5.38 18.26
C ASP A 239 -8.00 -3.87 18.47
N ARG A 240 -8.35 -3.45 19.69
CA ARG A 240 -8.37 -2.03 20.06
C ARG A 240 -6.97 -1.45 20.16
N ARG A 241 -6.86 -0.16 19.85
CA ARG A 241 -5.62 0.59 20.04
C ARG A 241 -5.51 1.19 21.43
N GLU A 242 -4.35 0.96 22.04
CA GLU A 242 -4.00 1.53 23.33
C GLU A 242 -2.99 2.68 23.13
N TYR A 243 -3.51 3.87 22.82
CA TYR A 243 -2.66 5.05 22.60
C TYR A 243 -1.94 5.51 23.86
N THR A 244 -2.51 5.27 25.04
CA THR A 244 -1.94 5.65 26.33
C THR A 244 -0.63 4.94 26.66
N GLU A 245 -0.37 3.80 26.02
CA GLU A 245 0.89 3.06 26.16
C GLU A 245 2.01 3.59 25.25
N VAL A 246 1.69 4.52 24.34
CA VAL A 246 2.64 5.10 23.40
C VAL A 246 3.35 6.28 24.03
N HIS A 247 4.66 6.17 24.23
CA HIS A 247 5.50 7.24 24.79
C HIS A 247 6.40 7.90 23.73
N SER A 248 6.50 7.32 22.55
CA SER A 248 7.25 7.90 21.44
C SER A 248 6.54 9.15 20.89
N PRO A 249 7.28 10.19 20.49
CA PRO A 249 6.69 11.32 19.77
C PRO A 249 5.90 10.85 18.55
N ALA A 250 4.74 11.46 18.30
CA ALA A 250 3.80 11.04 17.29
C ALA A 250 3.40 12.18 16.34
N LEU A 251 3.30 11.86 15.04
CA LEU A 251 2.71 12.70 14.00
C LEU A 251 1.54 11.95 13.37
N ALA A 252 0.38 12.59 13.25
CA ALA A 252 -0.78 12.05 12.54
C ALA A 252 -1.08 12.91 11.31
N ILE A 253 -0.92 12.35 10.12
CA ILE A 253 -1.27 12.98 8.84
C ILE A 253 -2.56 12.33 8.35
N TYR A 254 -3.59 13.13 8.11
CA TYR A 254 -4.89 12.67 7.65
C TYR A 254 -5.18 13.16 6.23
N GLY A 255 -5.69 12.25 5.39
CA GLY A 255 -6.33 12.62 4.13
C GLY A 255 -7.68 13.31 4.38
N GLU A 256 -8.17 14.03 3.39
CA GLU A 256 -9.43 14.78 3.50
C GLU A 256 -10.65 13.87 3.59
N THR A 257 -10.66 12.77 2.81
CA THR A 257 -11.74 11.79 2.79
C THR A 257 -11.21 10.35 2.74
N MET A 258 -12.01 9.39 3.19
CA MET A 258 -11.69 7.97 3.05
C MET A 258 -11.89 7.51 1.60
N LEU A 259 -13.02 7.84 1.01
CA LEU A 259 -13.39 7.47 -0.34
C LEU A 259 -13.35 8.69 -1.28
N ASP A 260 -13.33 8.43 -2.59
CA ASP A 260 -13.40 9.51 -3.58
C ASP A 260 -14.81 10.11 -3.65
N VAL A 261 -14.93 11.34 -3.20
CA VAL A 261 -16.15 12.15 -3.25
C VAL A 261 -16.05 13.29 -4.27
N ARG A 262 -14.90 13.42 -4.94
CA ARG A 262 -14.66 14.44 -5.96
C ARG A 262 -15.46 14.13 -7.21
N ASN A 263 -15.81 15.14 -7.97
CA ASN A 263 -16.58 15.00 -9.22
C ASN A 263 -17.99 14.41 -9.05
N GLY A 264 -18.81 15.05 -8.22
CA GLY A 264 -20.17 14.70 -7.79
C GLY A 264 -21.25 14.38 -8.85
N GLY A 265 -20.90 13.80 -9.99
CA GLY A 265 -21.85 13.48 -11.05
C GLY A 265 -22.09 11.99 -11.30
N SER A 266 -21.28 11.09 -10.71
CA SER A 266 -21.49 9.65 -10.85
C SER A 266 -22.27 9.08 -9.67
N ALA A 267 -23.07 8.04 -9.91
CA ALA A 267 -23.79 7.33 -8.85
C ALA A 267 -22.83 6.85 -7.74
N ARG A 268 -21.64 6.38 -8.11
CA ARG A 268 -20.60 5.96 -7.16
C ARG A 268 -20.17 7.11 -6.23
N ASN A 269 -19.92 8.29 -6.76
CA ASN A 269 -19.46 9.42 -5.94
C ASN A 269 -20.57 9.93 -5.03
N THR A 270 -21.83 9.85 -5.45
CA THR A 270 -22.99 10.14 -4.59
C THR A 270 -23.08 9.15 -3.43
N GLU A 271 -22.88 7.86 -3.69
CA GLU A 271 -22.87 6.81 -2.67
C GLU A 271 -21.68 6.99 -1.70
N SER A 272 -20.49 7.27 -2.23
CA SER A 272 -19.29 7.54 -1.44
C SER A 272 -19.46 8.77 -0.56
N LEU A 273 -20.03 9.86 -1.07
CA LEU A 273 -20.30 11.07 -0.30
C LEU A 273 -21.31 10.82 0.83
N ALA A 274 -22.38 10.09 0.56
CA ALA A 274 -23.37 9.75 1.57
C ALA A 274 -22.74 8.86 2.67
N TRP A 275 -21.90 7.90 2.30
CA TRP A 275 -21.16 7.06 3.24
C TRP A 275 -20.18 7.88 4.07
N GLU A 276 -19.39 8.76 3.44
CA GLU A 276 -18.42 9.63 4.09
C GLU A 276 -19.11 10.52 5.14
N GLN A 277 -20.19 11.21 4.74
CA GLN A 277 -20.94 12.10 5.63
C GLN A 277 -21.57 11.37 6.81
N LYS A 278 -22.13 10.19 6.55
CA LYS A 278 -22.87 9.44 7.56
C LYS A 278 -21.95 8.73 8.57
N TYR A 279 -20.82 8.21 8.11
CA TYR A 279 -19.98 7.33 8.93
C TYR A 279 -18.58 7.87 9.17
N MET A 280 -17.85 8.25 8.12
CA MET A 280 -16.43 8.56 8.29
C MET A 280 -16.14 9.96 8.83
N ALA A 281 -16.90 10.96 8.43
CA ALA A 281 -16.68 12.31 8.94
C ALA A 281 -16.86 12.39 10.46
N PRO A 282 -17.96 11.89 11.06
CA PRO A 282 -18.08 11.86 12.52
C PRO A 282 -17.07 10.93 13.20
N PHE A 283 -16.75 9.78 12.62
CA PHE A 283 -15.73 8.87 13.15
C PHE A 283 -14.33 9.50 13.15
N ARG A 284 -13.95 10.19 12.06
CA ARG A 284 -12.67 10.91 11.96
C ARG A 284 -12.58 12.00 13.03
N LEU A 285 -13.64 12.76 13.24
CA LEU A 285 -13.67 13.82 14.24
C LEU A 285 -13.47 13.23 15.65
N ALA A 286 -14.20 12.19 16.02
CA ALA A 286 -14.06 11.50 17.29
C ALA A 286 -12.66 10.89 17.46
N SER A 287 -12.09 10.30 16.40
CA SER A 287 -10.73 9.75 16.40
C SER A 287 -9.68 10.83 16.64
N LEU A 288 -9.81 11.99 16.00
CA LEU A 288 -8.92 13.15 16.21
C LEU A 288 -8.96 13.64 17.67
N GLU A 289 -10.15 13.74 18.26
CA GLU A 289 -10.31 14.13 19.66
C GLU A 289 -9.67 13.11 20.60
N ARG A 290 -9.86 11.82 20.33
CA ARG A 290 -9.27 10.73 21.11
C ARG A 290 -7.74 10.76 21.03
N VAL A 291 -7.19 10.86 19.82
CA VAL A 291 -5.74 10.90 19.58
C VAL A 291 -5.09 12.07 20.32
N ARG A 292 -5.69 13.28 20.25
CA ARG A 292 -5.18 14.43 20.98
C ARG A 292 -5.22 14.27 22.49
N ARG A 293 -6.21 13.55 23.02
CA ARG A 293 -6.35 13.28 24.45
C ARG A 293 -5.38 12.21 24.94
N GLU A 294 -5.18 11.14 24.16
CA GLU A 294 -4.47 9.93 24.56
C GLU A 294 -3.01 9.85 24.07
N LEU A 295 -2.63 10.68 23.07
CA LEU A 295 -1.24 10.85 22.61
C LEU A 295 -0.75 12.27 22.92
N PRO A 296 -0.26 12.55 24.12
CA PRO A 296 0.17 13.90 24.50
C PRO A 296 1.27 14.41 23.55
N GLY A 297 1.07 15.62 23.03
CA GLY A 297 2.03 16.26 22.11
C GLY A 297 1.98 15.72 20.67
N VAL A 298 0.96 14.94 20.28
CA VAL A 298 0.80 14.53 18.89
C VAL A 298 0.67 15.73 17.96
N GLU A 299 1.51 15.79 16.94
CA GLU A 299 1.31 16.72 15.82
C GLU A 299 0.23 16.21 14.88
N VAL A 300 -0.70 17.06 14.46
CA VAL A 300 -1.77 16.70 13.52
C VAL A 300 -1.67 17.56 12.28
N VAL A 301 -1.64 16.93 11.12
CA VAL A 301 -1.61 17.56 9.81
C VAL A 301 -2.73 17.00 8.94
N ASN A 302 -3.52 17.87 8.31
CA ASN A 302 -4.50 17.45 7.30
C ASN A 302 -3.98 17.84 5.92
N VAL A 303 -4.13 16.95 4.96
CA VAL A 303 -3.71 17.17 3.56
C VAL A 303 -4.84 16.81 2.61
N PRO A 304 -4.94 17.49 1.45
CA PRO A 304 -5.90 17.10 0.41
C PRO A 304 -5.70 15.65 -0.06
N GLY A 305 -6.76 15.06 -0.57
CA GLY A 305 -6.74 13.71 -1.15
C GLY A 305 -7.53 12.69 -0.34
N THR A 306 -7.75 11.54 -0.96
CA THR A 306 -8.43 10.41 -0.33
C THR A 306 -7.46 9.56 0.47
N HIS A 307 -8.01 8.62 1.26
CA HIS A 307 -7.23 7.64 2.02
C HIS A 307 -6.09 6.98 1.21
N MET A 308 -6.34 6.64 -0.05
CA MET A 308 -5.32 5.96 -0.86
C MET A 308 -4.44 6.91 -1.67
N ASP A 309 -5.01 8.01 -2.18
CA ASP A 309 -4.28 8.82 -3.14
C ASP A 309 -3.51 10.01 -2.55
N PHE A 310 -3.75 10.39 -1.28
CA PHE A 310 -3.05 11.53 -0.65
C PHE A 310 -1.52 11.34 -0.60
N LEU A 311 -1.02 10.11 -0.51
CA LEU A 311 0.41 9.81 -0.57
C LEU A 311 1.05 10.22 -1.90
N PHE A 312 0.24 10.35 -2.95
CA PHE A 312 0.64 10.75 -4.30
C PHE A 312 0.25 12.18 -4.62
N THR A 313 -1.01 12.55 -4.36
CA THR A 313 -1.56 13.88 -4.71
C THR A 313 -1.07 14.99 -3.80
N SER A 314 -0.81 14.68 -2.52
CA SER A 314 -0.27 15.60 -1.52
C SER A 314 1.13 15.20 -1.06
N ARG A 315 1.88 14.46 -1.90
CA ARG A 315 3.19 13.92 -1.58
C ARG A 315 4.15 14.94 -0.98
N GLU A 316 4.25 16.13 -1.57
CA GLU A 316 5.16 17.18 -1.09
C GLU A 316 4.83 17.63 0.34
N GLN A 317 3.55 17.77 0.64
CA GLN A 317 3.08 18.16 1.99
C GLN A 317 3.35 17.04 3.00
N VAL A 318 3.09 15.78 2.62
CA VAL A 318 3.39 14.60 3.44
C VAL A 318 4.90 14.51 3.71
N VAL A 319 5.74 14.61 2.67
CA VAL A 319 7.20 14.58 2.80
C VAL A 319 7.69 15.72 3.71
N ALA A 320 7.21 16.94 3.51
CA ALA A 320 7.63 18.09 4.31
C ALA A 320 7.27 17.92 5.80
N ALA A 321 6.05 17.45 6.10
CA ALA A 321 5.61 17.20 7.47
C ALA A 321 6.44 16.09 8.13
N MET A 322 6.62 14.96 7.44
CA MET A 322 7.42 13.84 7.95
C MET A 322 8.89 14.24 8.15
N ARG A 323 9.51 14.91 7.19
CA ARG A 323 10.93 15.33 7.31
C ARG A 323 11.16 16.27 8.49
N ARG A 324 10.30 17.28 8.67
CA ARG A 324 10.36 18.16 9.83
C ARG A 324 10.24 17.38 11.13
N PHE A 325 9.22 16.55 11.25
CA PHE A 325 8.96 15.76 12.46
C PHE A 325 10.07 14.76 12.77
N LEU A 326 10.50 13.97 11.78
CA LEU A 326 11.51 12.92 11.97
C LEU A 326 12.92 13.47 12.25
N SER A 327 13.22 14.71 11.84
CA SER A 327 14.52 15.36 12.13
C SER A 327 14.61 15.94 13.55
N GLY A 328 13.52 15.98 14.31
CA GLY A 328 13.54 16.48 15.70
C GLY A 328 13.68 17.99 15.82
N SER A 329 13.37 18.74 14.77
CA SER A 329 13.44 20.21 14.73
C SER A 329 12.07 20.83 14.96
#